data_6865f5c7cf54209d8ad915e8e688ff98
#
_entry.id   6865f5c7cf54209d8ad915e8e688ff98
#
_cell.length_a   1.000
_cell.length_b   1.000
_cell.length_c   1.000
_cell.angle_alpha   90.00
_cell.angle_beta   90.00
_cell.angle_gamma   90.00
#
_symmetry.space_group_name_H-M   'P 1'
#
loop_
_entity.id
_entity.type
_entity.pdbx_description
1 polymer ?
#
loop_
_entity_poly.entity_id
_entity_poly.type
_entity_poly.pdbx_seq_one_letter_code
_entity_poly.pdbx_strand_id
1 'polypeptide(L)'
;SEALAEELTQETFFRALDGLKDYDGKQDVRAWLFTVARNAYYDHCRRAKHAAPLEDAETKAADSPDIAQLLVDKDAAFTVHQCLHALEEPYKEVFSLRVFGELPFDRIGAIFGHNAAWARVTYYRAKTRIQTMLEQRK
;
A
#
# COMPACT_ATOMS: atom_id res chain seq x y z
N SER A 1 5.99 18.57 -0.62
CA SER A 1 6.81 19.50 0.17
C SER A 1 8.23 18.95 0.31
N GLU A 2 9.21 19.82 0.15
CA GLU A 2 10.60 19.43 0.25
C GLU A 2 10.95 19.00 1.66
N ALA A 3 10.44 19.71 2.65
CA ALA A 3 10.67 19.38 4.05
C ALA A 3 10.09 17.99 4.38
N LEU A 4 8.93 17.68 3.87
CA LEU A 4 8.31 16.38 4.08
C LEU A 4 9.13 15.27 3.41
N ALA A 5 9.62 15.53 2.21
CA ALA A 5 10.44 14.55 1.49
C ALA A 5 11.72 14.23 2.28
N GLU A 6 12.35 15.25 2.85
CA GLU A 6 13.54 15.04 3.66
C GLU A 6 13.24 14.23 4.92
N GLU A 7 12.15 14.57 5.59
CA GLU A 7 11.72 13.87 6.79
C GLU A 7 11.44 12.40 6.50
N LEU A 8 10.73 12.13 5.41
CA LEU A 8 10.41 10.76 5.04
C LEU A 8 11.64 9.97 4.61
N THR A 9 12.60 10.64 3.99
CA THR A 9 13.86 10.01 3.63
C THR A 9 14.61 9.56 4.87
N GLN A 10 14.68 10.41 5.88
CA GLN A 10 15.34 10.07 7.14
C GLN A 10 14.60 8.93 7.85
N GLU A 11 13.28 9.00 7.88
CA GLU A 11 12.47 7.95 8.50
C GLU A 11 12.68 6.61 7.81
N THR A 12 12.74 6.63 6.48
CA THR A 12 13.01 5.42 5.69
C THR A 12 14.36 4.83 6.05
N PHE A 13 15.36 5.69 6.19
CA PHE A 13 16.71 5.26 6.55
C PHE A 13 16.73 4.58 7.92
N PHE A 14 16.09 5.17 8.91
CA PHE A 14 16.04 4.60 10.24
C PHE A 14 15.32 3.26 10.24
N ARG A 15 14.20 3.16 9.53
CA ARG A 15 13.47 1.90 9.44
C ARG A 15 14.28 0.82 8.73
N ALA A 16 15.01 1.22 7.70
CA ALA A 16 15.86 0.27 6.98
C ALA A 16 16.98 -0.25 7.87
N LEU A 17 17.59 0.63 8.66
CA LEU A 17 18.63 0.22 9.59
C LEU A 17 18.11 -0.75 10.64
N ASP A 18 16.93 -0.48 11.18
CA ASP A 18 16.32 -1.37 12.15
C ASP A 18 15.98 -2.73 11.57
N GLY A 19 15.55 -2.74 10.31
CA GLY A 19 15.17 -3.98 9.64
C GLY A 19 16.31 -4.73 9.00
N LEU A 20 17.51 -4.17 9.04
CA LEU A 20 18.65 -4.76 8.35
C LEU A 20 19.00 -6.16 8.87
N LYS A 21 18.84 -6.37 10.15
CA LYS A 21 19.10 -7.67 10.75
C LYS A 21 18.15 -8.75 10.28
N ASP A 22 16.95 -8.34 9.81
CA ASP A 22 15.95 -9.28 9.32
C ASP A 22 16.06 -9.47 7.80
N TYR A 23 16.93 -8.71 7.16
CA TYR A 23 17.13 -8.83 5.73
C TYR A 23 18.05 -10.00 5.44
N ASP A 24 17.56 -10.98 4.69
CA ASP A 24 18.26 -12.23 4.46
C ASP A 24 19.28 -12.19 3.33
N GLY A 25 19.40 -11.07 2.63
CA GLY A 25 20.35 -10.94 1.53
C GLY A 25 19.91 -11.60 0.23
N LYS A 26 18.76 -12.27 0.22
CA LYS A 26 18.29 -12.99 -0.96
C LYS A 26 17.29 -12.23 -1.78
N GLN A 27 16.57 -11.32 -1.16
CA GLN A 27 15.56 -10.55 -1.88
C GLN A 27 16.18 -9.30 -2.47
N ASP A 28 15.50 -8.74 -3.46
CA ASP A 28 15.95 -7.51 -4.09
C ASP A 28 15.90 -6.36 -3.10
N VAL A 29 17.07 -5.79 -2.79
CA VAL A 29 17.18 -4.75 -1.79
C VAL A 29 16.41 -3.48 -2.21
N ARG A 30 16.34 -3.22 -3.51
CA ARG A 30 15.59 -2.05 -3.99
C ARG A 30 14.10 -2.19 -3.73
N ALA A 31 13.56 -3.38 -3.97
CA ALA A 31 12.15 -3.64 -3.69
C ALA A 31 11.88 -3.55 -2.20
N TRP A 32 12.78 -4.05 -1.38
CA TRP A 32 12.64 -3.97 0.07
C TRP A 32 12.66 -2.52 0.55
N LEU A 33 13.63 -1.73 0.09
CA LEU A 33 13.72 -0.33 0.46
C LEU A 33 12.53 0.46 -0.02
N PHE A 34 12.05 0.16 -1.22
CA PHE A 34 10.86 0.82 -1.75
C PHE A 34 9.65 0.55 -0.85
N THR A 35 9.51 -0.68 -0.38
CA THR A 35 8.43 -1.02 0.54
C THR A 35 8.56 -0.27 1.85
N VAL A 36 9.78 -0.18 2.40
CA VAL A 36 10.02 0.57 3.63
C VAL A 36 9.63 2.05 3.45
N ALA A 37 10.09 2.65 2.36
CA ALA A 37 9.81 4.06 2.08
C ALA A 37 8.32 4.29 1.89
N ARG A 38 7.66 3.43 1.16
CA ARG A 38 6.25 3.53 0.89
C ARG A 38 5.44 3.41 2.18
N ASN A 39 5.81 2.46 3.03
CA ASN A 39 5.14 2.30 4.31
C ASN A 39 5.33 3.52 5.21
N ALA A 40 6.52 4.12 5.19
CA ALA A 40 6.78 5.33 5.96
C ALA A 40 5.89 6.48 5.48
N TYR A 41 5.76 6.63 4.16
CA TYR A 41 4.91 7.68 3.60
C TYR A 41 3.46 7.46 3.98
N TYR A 42 2.98 6.24 3.84
CA TYR A 42 1.57 5.96 4.14
C TYR A 42 1.28 6.00 5.63
N ASP A 43 2.25 5.68 6.48
CA ASP A 43 2.11 5.91 7.92
C ASP A 43 1.96 7.40 8.22
N HIS A 44 2.72 8.24 7.51
CA HIS A 44 2.58 9.68 7.65
C HIS A 44 1.18 10.13 7.24
N CYS A 45 0.67 9.63 6.11
CA CYS A 45 -0.67 9.95 5.65
C CYS A 45 -1.72 9.49 6.65
N ARG A 46 -1.53 8.34 7.25
CA ARG A 46 -2.45 7.81 8.24
C ARG A 46 -2.48 8.69 9.49
N ARG A 47 -1.33 9.13 9.94
CA ARG A 47 -1.26 10.03 11.10
C ARG A 47 -1.95 11.36 10.82
N ALA A 48 -1.77 11.89 9.63
CA ALA A 48 -2.44 13.12 9.22
C ALA A 48 -3.95 12.91 9.15
N LYS A 49 -4.37 11.74 8.71
CA LYS A 49 -5.77 11.39 8.63
C LYS A 49 -6.43 11.29 9.99
N HIS A 50 -5.69 10.86 11.01
CA HIS A 50 -6.23 10.75 12.36
C HIS A 50 -6.58 12.09 13.00
N ALA A 51 -6.11 13.17 12.42
CA ALA A 51 -6.50 14.50 12.88
C ALA A 51 -7.89 14.87 12.39
N ALA A 52 -8.45 14.11 11.45
CA ALA A 52 -9.79 14.36 10.91
C ALA A 52 -10.75 13.28 11.38
N PRO A 53 -12.01 13.64 11.54
CA PRO A 53 -12.99 12.61 11.89
C PRO A 53 -13.23 11.66 10.73
N LEU A 54 -13.76 10.45 11.02
CA LEU A 54 -13.89 9.59 10.00
C LEU A 54 -14.74 8.55 10.10
N GLU A 55 -14.89 7.71 9.62
CA GLU A 55 -15.16 7.32 8.47
C GLU A 55 -15.52 5.94 8.46
N ASP A 56 -15.33 5.26 7.97
CA ASP A 56 -15.85 4.09 7.44
C ASP A 56 -15.25 2.85 8.08
N ALA A 57 -15.62 2.56 9.30
CA ALA A 57 -15.16 1.38 10.02
C ALA A 57 -15.57 0.09 9.32
N GLU A 58 -16.75 0.12 8.69
CA GLU A 58 -17.21 -1.08 7.98
C GLU A 58 -16.34 -1.44 6.83
N THR A 59 -15.81 -0.43 6.15
CA THR A 59 -14.96 -0.68 5.01
C THR A 59 -13.67 -1.34 5.41
N LYS A 60 -13.17 -1.00 6.57
CA LYS A 60 -11.97 -1.65 7.08
C LYS A 60 -12.22 -3.11 7.39
N ALA A 61 -13.39 -3.40 7.95
CA ALA A 61 -13.73 -4.78 8.27
C ALA A 61 -13.91 -5.63 7.03
N ALA A 62 -14.28 -5.01 5.92
CA ALA A 62 -14.48 -5.73 4.67
C ALA A 62 -13.18 -6.00 3.93
N ASP A 63 -12.10 -5.35 4.30
CA ASP A 63 -10.82 -5.58 3.63
C ASP A 63 -10.28 -6.94 4.02
N SER A 64 -9.86 -7.69 3.02
CA SER A 64 -9.22 -8.97 3.27
C SER A 64 -7.85 -8.74 3.86
N PRO A 65 -7.49 -9.46 4.91
CA PRO A 65 -6.15 -9.36 5.47
C PRO A 65 -5.08 -10.04 4.63
N ASP A 66 -5.49 -10.80 3.62
CA ASP A 66 -4.55 -11.63 2.87
C ASP A 66 -3.41 -10.86 2.24
N ILE A 67 -3.74 -9.82 1.48
CA ILE A 67 -2.71 -9.05 0.78
C ILE A 67 -1.92 -8.19 1.77
N ALA A 68 -2.59 -7.63 2.76
CA ALA A 68 -1.91 -6.86 3.79
C ALA A 68 -0.92 -7.74 4.55
N GLN A 69 -1.30 -8.98 4.82
CA GLN A 69 -0.42 -9.93 5.50
C GLN A 69 0.79 -10.27 4.65
N LEU A 70 0.60 -10.44 3.34
CA LEU A 70 1.70 -10.71 2.44
C LEU A 70 2.73 -9.59 2.41
N LEU A 71 2.29 -8.35 2.63
CA LEU A 71 3.18 -7.20 2.61
C LEU A 71 4.06 -7.10 3.86
N VAL A 72 3.77 -7.89 4.88
CA VAL A 72 4.64 -7.99 6.06
C VAL A 72 5.85 -8.84 5.76
N ASP A 73 5.69 -9.85 4.93
CA ASP A 73 6.78 -10.72 4.50
C ASP A 73 7.52 -10.06 3.34
N LYS A 74 8.83 -9.86 3.49
CA LYS A 74 9.62 -9.14 2.49
C LYS A 74 9.67 -9.82 1.14
N ASP A 75 9.74 -11.16 1.11
CA ASP A 75 9.75 -11.89 -0.15
C ASP A 75 8.40 -11.83 -0.84
N ALA A 76 7.33 -11.98 -0.08
CA ALA A 76 5.99 -11.86 -0.63
C ALA A 76 5.70 -10.43 -1.08
N ALA A 77 6.23 -9.44 -0.35
CA ALA A 77 6.06 -8.05 -0.74
C ALA A 77 6.63 -7.76 -2.12
N PHE A 78 7.79 -8.32 -2.42
CA PHE A 78 8.39 -8.15 -3.74
C PHE A 78 7.46 -8.69 -4.83
N THR A 79 6.91 -9.88 -4.62
CA THR A 79 5.99 -10.47 -5.59
C THR A 79 4.73 -9.64 -5.76
N VAL A 80 4.17 -9.13 -4.66
CA VAL A 80 3.00 -8.26 -4.74
C VAL A 80 3.33 -7.00 -5.54
N HIS A 81 4.51 -6.40 -5.32
CA HIS A 81 4.91 -5.22 -6.08
C HIS A 81 5.09 -5.51 -7.56
N GLN A 82 5.57 -6.70 -7.92
CA GLN A 82 5.64 -7.08 -9.33
C GLN A 82 4.25 -7.17 -9.95
N CYS A 83 3.31 -7.77 -9.25
CA CYS A 83 1.93 -7.84 -9.72
C CYS A 83 1.31 -6.44 -9.81
N LEU A 84 1.56 -5.62 -8.81
CA LEU A 84 1.04 -4.26 -8.80
C LEU A 84 1.60 -3.44 -9.95
N HIS A 85 2.89 -3.61 -10.24
CA HIS A 85 3.52 -2.91 -11.36
C HIS A 85 2.85 -3.26 -12.68
N ALA A 86 2.43 -4.51 -12.85
CA ALA A 86 1.78 -4.97 -14.06
C ALA A 86 0.30 -4.59 -14.15
N LEU A 87 -0.25 -4.10 -13.04
CA LEU A 87 -1.67 -3.77 -12.99
C LEU A 87 -1.92 -2.44 -13.69
N GLU A 88 -3.00 -2.38 -14.47
CA GLU A 88 -3.33 -1.15 -15.18
C GLU A 88 -4.04 -0.14 -14.29
N GLU A 89 -4.04 1.11 -14.73
CA GLU A 89 -4.79 2.15 -14.03
C GLU A 89 -6.26 2.08 -14.40
N PRO A 90 -7.18 2.49 -13.52
CA PRO A 90 -6.94 3.11 -12.21
C PRO A 90 -6.72 2.11 -11.07
N TYR A 91 -6.69 0.84 -11.39
CA TYR A 91 -6.62 -0.22 -10.38
C TYR A 91 -5.35 -0.12 -9.53
N LYS A 92 -4.25 0.16 -10.16
CA LYS A 92 -2.97 0.25 -9.45
C LYS A 92 -3.00 1.34 -8.39
N GLU A 93 -3.44 2.52 -8.75
CA GLU A 93 -3.46 3.63 -7.81
C GLU A 93 -4.51 3.43 -6.72
N VAL A 94 -5.71 2.98 -7.09
CA VAL A 94 -6.76 2.73 -6.10
C VAL A 94 -6.30 1.68 -5.08
N PHE A 95 -5.69 0.61 -5.56
CA PHE A 95 -5.18 -0.42 -4.68
C PHE A 95 -4.12 0.14 -3.72
N SER A 96 -3.19 0.92 -4.26
CA SER A 96 -2.11 1.51 -3.46
C SER A 96 -2.64 2.45 -2.40
N LEU A 97 -3.58 3.30 -2.76
CA LEU A 97 -4.17 4.25 -1.81
C LEU A 97 -4.92 3.53 -0.69
N ARG A 98 -5.58 2.43 -1.03
CA ARG A 98 -6.34 1.70 -0.02
C ARG A 98 -5.45 0.87 0.89
N VAL A 99 -4.53 0.10 0.31
CA VAL A 99 -3.73 -0.86 1.07
C VAL A 99 -2.59 -0.17 1.82
N PHE A 100 -1.86 0.70 1.16
CA PHE A 100 -0.73 1.37 1.79
C PHE A 100 -1.13 2.67 2.48
N GLY A 101 -2.01 3.43 1.86
CA GLY A 101 -2.47 4.70 2.41
C GLY A 101 -3.58 4.57 3.43
N GLU A 102 -4.25 3.44 3.44
CA GLU A 102 -5.41 3.20 4.30
C GLU A 102 -6.46 4.29 4.21
N LEU A 103 -6.61 4.86 3.00
CA LEU A 103 -7.61 5.89 2.79
C LEU A 103 -9.00 5.28 2.69
N PRO A 104 -10.01 5.97 3.19
CA PRO A 104 -11.39 5.51 3.03
C PRO A 104 -11.83 5.67 1.57
N PHE A 105 -12.81 4.89 1.17
CA PHE A 105 -13.21 4.86 -0.23
C PHE A 105 -13.76 6.20 -0.73
N ASP A 106 -14.40 6.97 0.13
CA ASP A 106 -14.88 8.28 -0.29
C ASP A 106 -13.74 9.22 -0.67
N ARG A 107 -12.63 9.16 0.05
CA ARG A 107 -11.46 9.96 -0.26
C ARG A 107 -10.78 9.48 -1.53
N ILE A 108 -10.69 8.16 -1.69
CA ILE A 108 -10.12 7.60 -2.92
C ILE A 108 -10.97 8.01 -4.10
N GLY A 109 -12.29 7.86 -3.98
CA GLY A 109 -13.19 8.27 -5.04
C GLY A 109 -13.00 9.74 -5.40
N ALA A 110 -12.89 10.61 -4.40
CA ALA A 110 -12.73 12.04 -4.63
C ALA A 110 -11.48 12.36 -5.44
N ILE A 111 -10.38 11.62 -5.24
CA ILE A 111 -9.17 11.83 -6.00
C ILE A 111 -9.41 11.62 -7.50
N PHE A 112 -10.27 10.68 -7.84
CA PHE A 112 -10.55 10.34 -9.23
C PHE A 112 -11.79 11.04 -9.79
N GLY A 113 -12.45 11.88 -8.97
CA GLY A 113 -13.68 12.53 -9.40
C GLY A 113 -14.89 11.61 -9.38
N HIS A 114 -14.86 10.60 -8.53
CA HIS A 114 -15.90 9.59 -8.40
C HIS A 114 -16.38 9.47 -6.95
N ASN A 115 -17.37 8.64 -6.72
CA ASN A 115 -17.90 8.42 -5.38
C ASN A 115 -17.26 7.22 -4.69
N ALA A 116 -17.65 6.98 -3.45
CA ALA A 116 -17.11 5.87 -2.67
C ALA A 116 -17.45 4.51 -3.26
N ALA A 117 -18.63 4.38 -3.84
CA ALA A 117 -19.06 3.12 -4.44
C ALA A 117 -18.16 2.74 -5.61
N TRP A 118 -17.81 3.71 -6.44
CA TRP A 118 -16.88 3.48 -7.54
C TRP A 118 -15.53 3.01 -7.02
N ALA A 119 -15.03 3.67 -5.98
CA ALA A 119 -13.74 3.33 -5.41
C ALA A 119 -13.73 1.92 -4.83
N ARG A 120 -14.81 1.56 -4.15
CA ARG A 120 -14.94 0.21 -3.58
C ARG A 120 -14.93 -0.87 -4.65
N VAL A 121 -15.73 -0.69 -5.69
CA VAL A 121 -15.78 -1.65 -6.79
C VAL A 121 -14.43 -1.77 -7.48
N THR A 122 -13.81 -0.62 -7.73
CA THR A 122 -12.51 -0.59 -8.40
C THR A 122 -11.44 -1.29 -7.56
N TYR A 123 -11.45 -1.06 -6.26
CA TYR A 123 -10.52 -1.72 -5.35
C TYR A 123 -10.67 -3.25 -5.38
N TYR A 124 -11.89 -3.74 -5.27
CA TYR A 124 -12.10 -5.18 -5.24
C TYR A 124 -11.77 -5.84 -6.57
N ARG A 125 -11.98 -5.13 -7.68
CA ARG A 125 -11.52 -5.63 -8.98
C ARG A 125 -10.00 -5.70 -9.04
N ALA A 126 -9.34 -4.67 -8.53
CA ALA A 126 -7.88 -4.64 -8.48
C ALA A 126 -7.35 -5.80 -7.63
N LYS A 127 -7.96 -6.01 -6.48
CA LYS A 127 -7.58 -7.07 -5.56
C LYS A 127 -7.73 -8.45 -6.22
N THR A 128 -8.84 -8.67 -6.92
CA THR A 128 -9.07 -9.92 -7.62
C THR A 128 -8.02 -10.15 -8.70
N ARG A 129 -7.67 -9.12 -9.44
CA ARG A 129 -6.65 -9.24 -10.50
C ARG A 129 -5.29 -9.58 -9.91
N ILE A 130 -4.92 -8.97 -8.80
CA ILE A 130 -3.65 -9.27 -8.14
C ILE A 130 -3.64 -10.70 -7.62
N GLN A 131 -4.74 -11.14 -7.01
CA GLN A 131 -4.84 -12.52 -6.52
C GLN A 131 -4.70 -13.53 -7.65
N THR A 132 -5.31 -13.25 -8.80
CA THR A 132 -5.17 -14.09 -9.97
C THR A 132 -3.73 -14.17 -10.44
N MET A 133 -3.04 -13.02 -10.48
CA MET A 133 -1.64 -12.99 -10.88
C MET A 133 -0.76 -13.78 -9.92
N LEU A 134 -1.03 -13.68 -8.61
CA LEU A 134 -0.29 -14.42 -7.60
C LEU A 134 -0.47 -15.93 -7.77
N GLU A 135 -1.68 -16.36 -8.09
CA GLU A 135 -1.96 -17.78 -8.31
C GLU A 135 -1.24 -18.31 -9.53
N GLN A 136 -1.14 -17.50 -10.58
CA GLN A 136 -0.46 -17.87 -11.81
C GLN A 136 1.05 -18.03 -11.62
N ARG A 137 1.60 -17.45 -10.56
CA ARG A 137 3.03 -17.52 -10.27
C ARG A 137 3.43 -18.71 -9.41
N LYS A 138 2.47 -19.48 -8.93
CA LYS A 138 2.75 -20.65 -8.11
C LYS A 138 3.22 -21.85 -8.92
#